data_a9be25c37dffe518dcfd97a9fdac02f1
#
_entry.id   a9be25c37dffe518dcfd97a9fdac02f1
#
_cell.length_a   1.000
_cell.length_b   1.000
_cell.length_c   1.000
_cell.angle_alpha   90.00
_cell.angle_beta   90.00
_cell.angle_gamma   90.00
#
_symmetry.space_group_name_H-M   'P 1'
#
loop_
_entity.id
_entity.type
_entity.pdbx_description
1 polymer ?
#
loop_
_entity_poly.entity_id
_entity_poly.type
_entity_poly.pdbx_seq_one_letter_code
_entity_poly.pdbx_strand_id
1 'polypeptide(L)'
;MERTKCLIIGSGPAGYTAAIYAGRANLKPVEYAGLQVGGQLTQTTIVENFPGYPDGVDANQMMMEFRQQAERFGADVRDGIVTDVDFSKKPYVVTIDNGSQVEADTIIVATGASAKYLGLPDEKKYNGQGVSACATCDGFFYRKKVVAVVGGGDTACEEANYLAQLASKVYMIVRKPYLRASDIMKRRVEDNPKIEILYETNTLGLYGENGVEGAHLVCRKGEADEKKYDLPIDGFFLGIGQ
;
A
#
# COMPACT_ATOMS: atom_id res chain seq x y z
N MET A 1 -26.18 -1.91 -25.90
CA MET A 1 -25.11 -1.88 -24.91
C MET A 1 -24.12 -0.82 -25.37
N GLU A 2 -23.66 0.02 -24.48
CA GLU A 2 -22.62 1.02 -24.79
C GLU A 2 -21.30 0.30 -25.14
N ARG A 3 -20.51 0.88 -26.08
CA ARG A 3 -19.21 0.30 -26.46
C ARG A 3 -18.13 1.38 -26.44
N THR A 4 -16.98 1.04 -25.84
CA THR A 4 -15.79 1.89 -25.81
C THR A 4 -14.57 1.16 -26.39
N LYS A 5 -13.62 1.92 -26.93
CA LYS A 5 -12.34 1.36 -27.41
C LYS A 5 -11.42 0.97 -26.25
N CYS A 6 -11.47 1.74 -25.16
CA CYS A 6 -10.63 1.53 -23.99
C CYS A 6 -11.43 1.78 -22.72
N LEU A 7 -11.49 0.81 -21.84
CA LEU A 7 -12.08 0.93 -20.52
C LEU A 7 -10.99 0.77 -19.48
N ILE A 8 -10.99 1.67 -18.47
CA ILE A 8 -10.03 1.69 -17.37
C ILE A 8 -10.77 1.39 -16.08
N ILE A 9 -10.23 0.47 -15.28
CA ILE A 9 -10.82 0.06 -14.01
C ILE A 9 -9.95 0.57 -12.87
N GLY A 10 -10.43 1.59 -12.16
CA GLY A 10 -9.77 2.19 -11.00
C GLY A 10 -9.16 3.56 -11.29
N SER A 11 -9.36 4.49 -10.36
CA SER A 11 -9.02 5.92 -10.45
C SER A 11 -7.82 6.34 -9.58
N GLY A 12 -6.97 5.39 -9.22
CA GLY A 12 -5.68 5.72 -8.58
C GLY A 12 -4.73 6.42 -9.56
N PRO A 13 -3.51 6.77 -9.14
CA PRO A 13 -2.52 7.41 -10.02
C PRO A 13 -2.27 6.66 -11.33
N ALA A 14 -2.32 5.34 -11.30
CA ALA A 14 -2.17 4.50 -12.48
C ALA A 14 -3.34 4.64 -13.47
N GLY A 15 -4.59 4.66 -12.94
CA GLY A 15 -5.80 4.83 -13.74
C GLY A 15 -5.83 6.17 -14.44
N TYR A 16 -5.72 7.26 -13.68
CA TYR A 16 -5.69 8.60 -14.28
C TYR A 16 -4.53 8.80 -15.25
N THR A 17 -3.35 8.26 -14.95
CA THR A 17 -2.22 8.30 -15.92
C THR A 17 -2.58 7.58 -17.22
N ALA A 18 -3.18 6.38 -17.12
CA ALA A 18 -3.63 5.64 -18.29
C ALA A 18 -4.70 6.43 -19.06
N ALA A 19 -5.66 7.04 -18.37
CA ALA A 19 -6.72 7.85 -18.97
C ALA A 19 -6.18 9.08 -19.72
N ILE A 20 -5.18 9.77 -19.13
CA ILE A 20 -4.49 10.89 -19.79
C ILE A 20 -3.87 10.45 -21.12
N TYR A 21 -3.10 9.35 -21.11
CA TYR A 21 -2.42 8.91 -22.32
C TYR A 21 -3.36 8.29 -23.36
N ALA A 22 -4.37 7.53 -22.92
CA ALA A 22 -5.41 7.01 -23.82
C ALA A 22 -6.24 8.16 -24.45
N GLY A 23 -6.56 9.20 -23.67
CA GLY A 23 -7.21 10.42 -24.16
C GLY A 23 -6.35 11.14 -25.19
N ARG A 24 -5.06 11.34 -24.93
CA ARG A 24 -4.10 11.94 -25.85
C ARG A 24 -3.93 11.13 -27.16
N ALA A 25 -4.13 9.81 -27.09
CA ALA A 25 -4.17 8.93 -28.25
C ALA A 25 -5.54 8.94 -28.98
N ASN A 26 -6.46 9.81 -28.58
CA ASN A 26 -7.82 9.92 -29.11
C ASN A 26 -8.66 8.64 -29.01
N LEU A 27 -8.44 7.84 -27.99
CA LEU A 27 -9.20 6.63 -27.74
C LEU A 27 -10.52 6.90 -27.00
N LYS A 28 -10.70 8.10 -26.44
CA LYS A 28 -11.87 8.49 -25.61
C LYS A 28 -12.16 7.43 -24.55
N PRO A 29 -11.23 7.21 -23.63
CA PRO A 29 -11.38 6.13 -22.66
C PRO A 29 -12.55 6.39 -21.70
N VAL A 30 -13.21 5.32 -21.30
CA VAL A 30 -14.16 5.32 -20.18
C VAL A 30 -13.43 4.76 -18.98
N GLU A 31 -13.43 5.50 -17.86
CA GLU A 31 -12.80 5.08 -16.60
C GLU A 31 -13.86 4.94 -15.51
N TYR A 32 -13.93 3.78 -14.87
CA TYR A 32 -14.73 3.58 -13.66
C TYR A 32 -13.87 3.75 -12.41
N ALA A 33 -14.23 4.74 -11.60
CA ALA A 33 -13.39 5.21 -10.49
C ALA A 33 -13.25 4.20 -9.35
N GLY A 34 -14.22 3.30 -9.18
CA GLY A 34 -14.24 2.34 -8.08
C GLY A 34 -14.76 2.94 -6.77
N LEU A 35 -14.65 2.17 -5.68
CA LEU A 35 -15.18 2.57 -4.38
C LEU A 35 -14.43 3.77 -3.78
N GLN A 36 -13.11 3.82 -3.97
CA GLN A 36 -12.26 4.90 -3.45
C GLN A 36 -11.74 5.74 -4.60
N VAL A 37 -12.46 6.81 -4.92
CA VAL A 37 -12.08 7.75 -5.97
C VAL A 37 -10.75 8.41 -5.65
N GLY A 38 -9.79 8.35 -6.58
CA GLY A 38 -8.42 8.82 -6.37
C GLY A 38 -7.47 7.79 -5.74
N GLY A 39 -8.00 6.61 -5.33
CA GLY A 39 -7.21 5.51 -4.81
C GLY A 39 -6.58 5.76 -3.45
N GLN A 40 -5.55 4.99 -3.10
CA GLN A 40 -4.93 5.01 -1.75
C GLN A 40 -4.31 6.35 -1.36
N LEU A 41 -3.86 7.17 -2.31
CA LEU A 41 -3.29 8.48 -1.99
C LEU A 41 -4.28 9.38 -1.25
N THR A 42 -5.59 9.24 -1.47
CA THR A 42 -6.60 10.01 -0.76
C THR A 42 -6.71 9.69 0.75
N GLN A 43 -5.99 8.68 1.23
CA GLN A 43 -5.90 8.32 2.65
C GLN A 43 -4.72 8.99 3.38
N THR A 44 -3.82 9.65 2.65
CA THR A 44 -2.72 10.42 3.23
C THR A 44 -2.97 11.92 3.12
N THR A 45 -2.18 12.73 3.82
CA THR A 45 -2.33 14.19 3.81
C THR A 45 -1.41 14.83 2.78
N ILE A 46 -0.10 14.66 2.93
CA ILE A 46 0.90 15.29 2.07
C ILE A 46 1.67 14.22 1.31
N VAL A 47 1.86 14.43 0.01
CA VAL A 47 2.71 13.63 -0.87
C VAL A 47 3.97 14.41 -1.17
N GLU A 48 5.12 13.93 -0.68
CA GLU A 48 6.41 14.61 -0.84
C GLU A 48 7.33 13.95 -1.88
N ASN A 49 6.96 12.76 -2.35
CA ASN A 49 7.81 11.92 -3.22
C ASN A 49 7.28 11.81 -4.67
N PHE A 50 6.33 12.66 -5.06
CA PHE A 50 5.88 12.73 -6.44
C PHE A 50 6.62 13.87 -7.19
N PRO A 51 7.31 13.58 -8.30
CA PRO A 51 8.05 14.61 -9.04
C PRO A 51 7.13 15.73 -9.54
N GLY A 52 7.59 16.97 -9.40
CA GLY A 52 6.86 18.17 -9.82
C GLY A 52 6.31 18.99 -8.67
N TYR A 53 6.34 18.47 -7.44
CA TYR A 53 5.91 19.16 -6.22
C TYR A 53 7.08 19.25 -5.22
N PRO A 54 7.99 20.23 -5.37
CA PRO A 54 9.23 20.31 -4.55
C PRO A 54 8.96 20.53 -3.07
N ASP A 55 7.84 21.13 -2.71
CA ASP A 55 7.43 21.41 -1.34
C ASP A 55 6.34 20.43 -0.83
N GLY A 56 6.10 19.34 -1.58
CA GLY A 56 4.98 18.45 -1.35
C GLY A 56 3.65 19.01 -1.85
N VAL A 57 2.62 18.18 -1.82
CA VAL A 57 1.25 18.56 -2.25
C VAL A 57 0.22 17.81 -1.40
N ASP A 58 -0.92 18.45 -1.14
CA ASP A 58 -2.06 17.74 -0.57
C ASP A 58 -2.51 16.60 -1.51
N ALA A 59 -2.64 15.42 -0.96
CA ALA A 59 -2.89 14.21 -1.74
C ALA A 59 -4.25 14.25 -2.46
N ASN A 60 -5.29 14.79 -1.81
CA ASN A 60 -6.61 14.90 -2.42
C ASN A 60 -6.60 15.93 -3.55
N GLN A 61 -5.92 17.07 -3.35
CA GLN A 61 -5.75 18.07 -4.39
C GLN A 61 -5.03 17.47 -5.60
N MET A 62 -3.92 16.77 -5.40
CA MET A 62 -3.17 16.14 -6.48
C MET A 62 -4.03 15.16 -7.27
N MET A 63 -4.82 14.31 -6.59
CA MET A 63 -5.70 13.36 -7.27
C MET A 63 -6.85 14.04 -8.02
N MET A 64 -7.37 15.15 -7.53
CA MET A 64 -8.32 15.99 -8.26
C MET A 64 -7.70 16.62 -9.53
N GLU A 65 -6.46 17.07 -9.44
CA GLU A 65 -5.71 17.61 -10.60
C GLU A 65 -5.47 16.53 -11.66
N PHE A 66 -5.16 15.30 -11.25
CA PHE A 66 -5.01 14.16 -12.17
C PHE A 66 -6.33 13.83 -12.89
N ARG A 67 -7.45 13.81 -12.15
CA ARG A 67 -8.79 13.64 -12.75
C ARG A 67 -9.09 14.74 -13.77
N GLN A 68 -8.92 15.99 -13.40
CA GLN A 68 -9.14 17.13 -14.30
C GLN A 68 -8.26 17.06 -15.55
N GLN A 69 -7.01 16.60 -15.39
CA GLN A 69 -6.12 16.42 -16.53
C GLN A 69 -6.60 15.30 -17.46
N ALA A 70 -7.07 14.17 -16.92
CA ALA A 70 -7.64 13.08 -17.70
C ALA A 70 -8.89 13.52 -18.48
N GLU A 71 -9.84 14.17 -17.79
CA GLU A 71 -11.07 14.72 -18.39
C GLU A 71 -10.78 15.77 -19.47
N ARG A 72 -9.78 16.64 -19.27
CA ARG A 72 -9.33 17.61 -20.28
C ARG A 72 -8.87 16.95 -21.57
N PHE A 73 -8.30 15.76 -21.51
CA PHE A 73 -7.91 14.97 -22.69
C PHE A 73 -9.03 14.06 -23.23
N GLY A 74 -10.25 14.21 -22.71
CA GLY A 74 -11.44 13.52 -23.23
C GLY A 74 -11.67 12.14 -22.62
N ALA A 75 -11.12 11.86 -21.45
CA ALA A 75 -11.52 10.70 -20.67
C ALA A 75 -12.89 10.96 -20.04
N ASP A 76 -13.78 9.96 -20.08
CA ASP A 76 -15.08 9.95 -19.42
C ASP A 76 -14.91 9.20 -18.09
N VAL A 77 -14.68 9.96 -17.00
CA VAL A 77 -14.48 9.40 -15.66
C VAL A 77 -15.82 9.30 -14.95
N ARG A 78 -16.22 8.07 -14.68
CA ARG A 78 -17.54 7.72 -14.12
C ARG A 78 -17.43 7.18 -12.71
N ASP A 79 -18.39 7.53 -11.88
CA ASP A 79 -18.60 6.85 -10.61
C ASP A 79 -19.20 5.45 -10.87
N GLY A 80 -18.79 4.46 -10.08
CA GLY A 80 -19.24 3.09 -10.19
C GLY A 80 -18.12 2.08 -9.95
N ILE A 81 -18.51 0.89 -9.56
CA ILE A 81 -17.61 -0.22 -9.26
C ILE A 81 -17.78 -1.29 -10.34
N VAL A 82 -16.68 -1.65 -11.00
CA VAL A 82 -16.68 -2.83 -11.87
C VAL A 82 -16.74 -4.07 -10.98
N THR A 83 -17.77 -4.87 -11.15
CA THR A 83 -18.02 -6.07 -10.34
C THR A 83 -17.64 -7.36 -11.05
N ASP A 84 -17.66 -7.36 -12.38
CA ASP A 84 -17.29 -8.52 -13.19
C ASP A 84 -16.80 -8.13 -14.58
N VAL A 85 -15.95 -8.97 -15.18
CA VAL A 85 -15.45 -8.81 -16.55
C VAL A 85 -15.44 -10.17 -17.26
N ASP A 86 -16.19 -10.28 -18.34
CA ASP A 86 -16.14 -11.44 -19.24
C ASP A 86 -15.02 -11.24 -20.29
N PHE A 87 -13.91 -11.92 -20.10
CA PHE A 87 -12.77 -11.96 -21.03
C PHE A 87 -12.85 -13.09 -22.09
N SER A 88 -13.93 -13.87 -22.13
CA SER A 88 -14.02 -15.06 -22.99
C SER A 88 -14.00 -14.74 -24.47
N LYS A 89 -14.51 -13.57 -24.86
CA LYS A 89 -14.56 -13.09 -26.25
C LYS A 89 -14.50 -11.57 -26.35
N LYS A 90 -14.09 -11.05 -27.50
CA LYS A 90 -14.15 -9.62 -27.81
C LYS A 90 -15.43 -9.26 -28.53
N PRO A 91 -16.02 -8.05 -28.31
CA PRO A 91 -15.61 -7.13 -27.25
C PRO A 91 -15.82 -7.74 -25.87
N TYR A 92 -14.97 -7.37 -24.89
CA TYR A 92 -15.12 -7.77 -23.51
C TYR A 92 -16.35 -7.12 -22.88
N VAL A 93 -17.06 -7.83 -22.02
CA VAL A 93 -18.24 -7.30 -21.34
C VAL A 93 -17.90 -7.00 -19.89
N VAL A 94 -18.07 -5.74 -19.51
CA VAL A 94 -17.80 -5.24 -18.16
C VAL A 94 -19.11 -4.96 -17.46
N THR A 95 -19.33 -5.53 -16.28
CA THR A 95 -20.53 -5.32 -15.45
C THR A 95 -20.21 -4.35 -14.32
N ILE A 96 -21.10 -3.38 -14.11
CA ILE A 96 -21.01 -2.35 -13.10
C ILE A 96 -21.96 -2.68 -11.94
N ASP A 97 -21.71 -2.17 -10.76
CA ASP A 97 -22.46 -2.40 -9.52
C ASP A 97 -23.95 -2.07 -9.60
N ASN A 98 -24.35 -1.16 -10.48
CA ASN A 98 -25.76 -0.85 -10.76
C ASN A 98 -26.44 -1.84 -11.74
N GLY A 99 -25.74 -2.91 -12.16
CA GLY A 99 -26.20 -3.90 -13.10
C GLY A 99 -26.08 -3.52 -14.58
N SER A 100 -25.59 -2.31 -14.90
CA SER A 100 -25.34 -1.93 -16.29
C SER A 100 -24.13 -2.67 -16.86
N GLN A 101 -24.08 -2.79 -18.19
CA GLN A 101 -22.97 -3.43 -18.89
C GLN A 101 -22.42 -2.54 -20.00
N VAL A 102 -21.08 -2.58 -20.16
CA VAL A 102 -20.35 -1.85 -21.20
C VAL A 102 -19.46 -2.83 -21.96
N GLU A 103 -19.49 -2.76 -23.28
CA GLU A 103 -18.56 -3.48 -24.15
C GLU A 103 -17.26 -2.69 -24.30
N ALA A 104 -16.11 -3.37 -24.17
CA ALA A 104 -14.79 -2.76 -24.33
C ALA A 104 -13.92 -3.56 -25.30
N ASP A 105 -13.27 -2.86 -26.24
CA ASP A 105 -12.30 -3.50 -27.13
C ASP A 105 -10.98 -3.85 -26.41
N THR A 106 -10.60 -2.99 -25.45
CA THR A 106 -9.44 -3.16 -24.56
C THR A 106 -9.78 -2.72 -23.14
N ILE A 107 -9.15 -3.37 -22.16
CA ILE A 107 -9.32 -3.05 -20.73
C ILE A 107 -7.96 -2.83 -20.11
N ILE A 108 -7.86 -1.76 -19.30
CA ILE A 108 -6.71 -1.48 -18.43
C ILE A 108 -7.17 -1.72 -17.00
N VAL A 109 -6.54 -2.67 -16.32
CA VAL A 109 -6.80 -2.97 -14.90
C VAL A 109 -5.85 -2.16 -14.05
N ALA A 110 -6.38 -1.15 -13.34
CA ALA A 110 -5.64 -0.24 -12.48
C ALA A 110 -6.24 -0.22 -11.05
N THR A 111 -6.70 -1.39 -10.58
CA THR A 111 -7.45 -1.55 -9.33
C THR A 111 -6.62 -1.35 -8.08
N GLY A 112 -5.31 -1.21 -8.20
CA GLY A 112 -4.39 -1.01 -7.08
C GLY A 112 -4.31 -2.23 -6.17
N ALA A 113 -3.93 -1.97 -4.92
CA ALA A 113 -3.84 -2.96 -3.88
C ALA A 113 -4.15 -2.32 -2.52
N SER A 114 -4.56 -3.13 -1.56
CA SER A 114 -4.79 -2.68 -0.19
C SER A 114 -3.83 -3.39 0.75
N ALA A 115 -3.15 -2.61 1.59
CA ALA A 115 -2.26 -3.17 2.58
C ALA A 115 -3.02 -4.06 3.58
N LYS A 116 -2.43 -5.18 3.95
CA LYS A 116 -2.93 -6.01 5.04
C LYS A 116 -2.50 -5.45 6.38
N TYR A 117 -3.40 -5.54 7.34
CA TYR A 117 -3.19 -5.18 8.73
C TYR A 117 -3.23 -6.43 9.62
N LEU A 118 -2.65 -6.37 10.81
CA LEU A 118 -2.72 -7.47 11.78
C LEU A 118 -4.11 -7.58 12.42
N GLY A 119 -4.92 -6.51 12.35
CA GLY A 119 -6.22 -6.41 13.00
C GLY A 119 -6.13 -6.00 14.47
N LEU A 120 -5.02 -5.39 14.88
CA LEU A 120 -4.88 -4.85 16.23
C LEU A 120 -5.75 -3.60 16.39
N PRO A 121 -6.41 -3.41 17.55
CA PRO A 121 -7.24 -2.22 17.81
C PRO A 121 -6.47 -0.91 17.63
N ASP A 122 -5.18 -0.92 17.96
CA ASP A 122 -4.32 0.25 17.99
C ASP A 122 -3.81 0.67 16.61
N GLU A 123 -3.84 -0.21 15.60
CA GLU A 123 -3.35 0.10 14.25
C GLU A 123 -4.05 1.30 13.64
N LYS A 124 -5.38 1.39 13.82
CA LYS A 124 -6.16 2.54 13.32
C LYS A 124 -5.84 3.83 14.08
N LYS A 125 -5.61 3.73 15.39
CA LYS A 125 -5.26 4.89 16.24
C LYS A 125 -3.95 5.53 15.79
N TYR A 126 -2.97 4.71 15.45
CA TYR A 126 -1.62 5.17 15.11
C TYR A 126 -1.33 5.23 13.60
N ASN A 127 -2.34 5.03 12.75
CA ASN A 127 -2.16 5.15 11.31
C ASN A 127 -1.71 6.58 10.94
N GLY A 128 -0.57 6.71 10.25
CA GLY A 128 0.08 8.00 9.97
C GLY A 128 0.75 8.67 11.20
N GLN A 129 0.68 8.02 12.38
CA GLN A 129 1.32 8.47 13.62
C GLN A 129 2.26 7.39 14.20
N GLY A 130 2.93 6.66 13.33
CA GLY A 130 3.86 5.61 13.71
C GLY A 130 3.54 4.25 13.09
N VAL A 131 2.33 3.97 12.66
CA VAL A 131 1.98 2.78 11.87
C VAL A 131 1.97 3.12 10.39
N SER A 132 2.70 2.33 9.61
CA SER A 132 2.78 2.44 8.14
C SER A 132 2.78 1.05 7.50
N ALA A 133 2.29 0.98 6.25
CA ALA A 133 2.37 -0.20 5.40
C ALA A 133 3.23 0.06 4.14
N CYS A 134 4.07 1.10 4.17
CA CYS A 134 4.90 1.50 3.03
C CYS A 134 6.22 2.12 3.52
N ALA A 135 7.27 1.33 3.57
CA ALA A 135 8.59 1.80 4.00
C ALA A 135 9.18 2.89 3.08
N THR A 136 8.96 2.78 1.77
CA THR A 136 9.44 3.77 0.80
C THR A 136 8.69 5.10 0.86
N CYS A 137 7.43 5.08 1.32
CA CYS A 137 6.62 6.29 1.51
C CYS A 137 7.05 7.05 2.76
N ASP A 138 7.13 6.35 3.90
CA ASP A 138 7.22 6.96 5.23
C ASP A 138 8.60 6.81 5.89
N GLY A 139 9.46 5.95 5.37
CA GLY A 139 10.76 5.62 5.99
C GLY A 139 11.65 6.83 6.25
N PHE A 140 11.54 7.88 5.43
CA PHE A 140 12.31 9.12 5.60
C PHE A 140 12.05 9.80 6.96
N PHE A 141 10.83 9.76 7.49
CA PHE A 141 10.46 10.34 8.79
C PHE A 141 11.07 9.60 9.98
N TYR A 142 11.61 8.39 9.72
CA TYR A 142 12.24 7.53 10.74
C TYR A 142 13.77 7.50 10.67
N ARG A 143 14.37 8.49 10.05
CA ARG A 143 15.86 8.63 10.03
C ARG A 143 16.41 8.69 11.44
N LYS A 144 17.43 7.85 11.71
CA LYS A 144 18.12 7.72 13.01
C LYS A 144 17.23 7.24 14.17
N LYS A 145 16.00 6.79 13.88
CA LYS A 145 15.06 6.25 14.85
C LYS A 145 15.16 4.73 14.90
N VAL A 146 14.45 4.12 15.85
CA VAL A 146 14.30 2.67 16.00
C VAL A 146 12.95 2.26 15.45
N VAL A 147 12.92 1.31 14.53
CA VAL A 147 11.65 0.88 13.91
C VAL A 147 11.49 -0.64 13.95
N ALA A 148 10.24 -1.10 13.84
CA ALA A 148 9.93 -2.50 13.66
C ALA A 148 9.23 -2.75 12.32
N VAL A 149 9.54 -3.88 11.68
CA VAL A 149 8.85 -4.40 10.49
C VAL A 149 8.22 -5.74 10.86
N VAL A 150 6.91 -5.87 10.67
CA VAL A 150 6.23 -7.13 10.90
C VAL A 150 6.13 -7.90 9.60
N GLY A 151 6.58 -9.14 9.62
CA GLY A 151 6.53 -10.03 8.47
C GLY A 151 7.82 -10.84 8.30
N GLY A 152 7.76 -11.87 7.48
CA GLY A 152 8.89 -12.77 7.22
C GLY A 152 8.96 -13.25 5.76
N GLY A 153 8.28 -12.56 4.84
CA GLY A 153 8.36 -12.76 3.39
C GLY A 153 9.30 -11.75 2.72
N ASP A 154 9.41 -11.83 1.39
CA ASP A 154 10.27 -10.93 0.61
C ASP A 154 9.97 -9.45 0.86
N THR A 155 8.68 -9.07 0.88
CA THR A 155 8.25 -7.70 1.18
C THR A 155 8.80 -7.19 2.51
N ALA A 156 8.67 -7.98 3.59
CA ALA A 156 9.19 -7.57 4.90
C ALA A 156 10.72 -7.43 4.91
N CYS A 157 11.41 -8.34 4.23
CA CYS A 157 12.87 -8.26 4.10
C CYS A 157 13.31 -7.05 3.28
N GLU A 158 12.59 -6.73 2.19
CA GLU A 158 12.85 -5.55 1.37
C GLU A 158 12.64 -4.26 2.16
N GLU A 159 11.52 -4.13 2.86
CA GLU A 159 11.21 -2.99 3.71
C GLU A 159 12.24 -2.83 4.84
N ALA A 160 12.62 -3.92 5.52
CA ALA A 160 13.61 -3.89 6.57
C ALA A 160 15.00 -3.43 6.07
N ASN A 161 15.42 -3.92 4.90
CA ASN A 161 16.67 -3.46 4.26
C ASN A 161 16.61 -2.00 3.85
N TYR A 162 15.49 -1.54 3.33
CA TYR A 162 15.32 -0.12 2.99
C TYR A 162 15.38 0.76 4.24
N LEU A 163 14.61 0.42 5.28
CA LEU A 163 14.59 1.15 6.54
C LEU A 163 15.96 1.15 7.24
N ALA A 164 16.75 0.08 7.15
CA ALA A 164 18.09 0.00 7.72
C ALA A 164 19.07 1.02 7.13
N GLN A 165 18.80 1.55 5.93
CA GLN A 165 19.59 2.65 5.35
C GLN A 165 19.32 3.99 6.06
N LEU A 166 18.13 4.17 6.61
CA LEU A 166 17.63 5.39 7.21
C LEU A 166 17.67 5.34 8.75
N ALA A 167 17.11 4.29 9.31
CA ALA A 167 16.96 4.09 10.75
C ALA A 167 18.31 3.77 11.45
N SER A 168 18.34 3.95 12.75
CA SER A 168 19.47 3.53 13.60
C SER A 168 19.44 2.02 13.88
N LYS A 169 18.22 1.44 14.01
CA LYS A 169 17.98 0.03 14.28
C LYS A 169 16.65 -0.39 13.66
N VAL A 170 16.58 -1.61 13.13
CA VAL A 170 15.36 -2.23 12.62
C VAL A 170 15.15 -3.58 13.31
N TYR A 171 13.98 -3.78 13.88
CA TYR A 171 13.54 -5.08 14.38
C TYR A 171 12.60 -5.73 13.38
N MET A 172 12.85 -6.98 12.99
CA MET A 172 11.90 -7.76 12.21
C MET A 172 11.12 -8.68 13.15
N ILE A 173 9.80 -8.49 13.25
CA ILE A 173 8.92 -9.31 14.09
C ILE A 173 8.36 -10.44 13.23
N VAL A 174 8.82 -11.66 13.46
CA VAL A 174 8.54 -12.83 12.65
C VAL A 174 7.86 -13.92 13.49
N ARG A 175 6.60 -14.24 13.18
CA ARG A 175 5.80 -15.22 13.95
C ARG A 175 6.27 -16.67 13.81
N LYS A 176 7.08 -16.99 12.80
CA LYS A 176 7.63 -18.33 12.55
C LYS A 176 9.08 -18.40 12.99
N PRO A 177 9.64 -19.61 13.24
CA PRO A 177 11.06 -19.78 13.56
C PRO A 177 11.97 -19.61 12.32
N TYR A 178 11.45 -19.17 11.20
CA TYR A 178 12.16 -18.97 9.94
C TYR A 178 11.52 -17.87 9.07
N LEU A 179 12.31 -17.29 8.19
CA LEU A 179 11.84 -16.40 7.13
C LEU A 179 11.32 -17.24 5.94
N ARG A 180 10.20 -16.78 5.35
CA ARG A 180 9.64 -17.37 4.11
C ARG A 180 10.14 -16.69 2.84
N ALA A 181 10.99 -15.70 3.00
CA ALA A 181 11.59 -14.95 1.91
C ALA A 181 12.51 -15.83 1.04
N SER A 182 12.86 -15.33 -0.14
CA SER A 182 13.89 -15.92 -0.99
C SER A 182 15.26 -15.93 -0.29
N ASP A 183 16.14 -16.85 -0.63
CA ASP A 183 17.43 -16.98 0.03
C ASP A 183 18.31 -15.73 -0.11
N ILE A 184 18.16 -15.00 -1.23
CA ILE A 184 18.85 -13.72 -1.43
C ILE A 184 18.37 -12.69 -0.40
N MET A 185 17.06 -12.60 -0.18
CA MET A 185 16.49 -11.62 0.76
C MET A 185 16.77 -11.99 2.21
N LYS A 186 16.76 -13.29 2.56
CA LYS A 186 17.18 -13.77 3.88
C LYS A 186 18.60 -13.30 4.19
N ARG A 187 19.57 -13.60 3.32
CA ARG A 187 20.97 -13.19 3.51
C ARG A 187 21.11 -11.68 3.71
N ARG A 188 20.39 -10.89 2.91
CA ARG A 188 20.44 -9.42 3.03
C ARG A 188 20.03 -8.90 4.40
N VAL A 189 19.01 -9.50 5.04
CA VAL A 189 18.57 -9.07 6.36
C VAL A 189 19.40 -9.69 7.47
N GLU A 190 19.85 -10.95 7.33
CA GLU A 190 20.67 -11.66 8.30
C GLU A 190 22.09 -11.07 8.40
N ASP A 191 22.66 -10.65 7.27
CA ASP A 191 24.00 -10.04 7.21
C ASP A 191 24.01 -8.54 7.59
N ASN A 192 22.85 -7.92 7.76
CA ASN A 192 22.78 -6.49 8.04
C ASN A 192 22.87 -6.21 9.55
N PRO A 193 23.95 -5.55 10.04
CA PRO A 193 24.16 -5.35 11.49
C PRO A 193 23.11 -4.44 12.15
N LYS A 194 22.35 -3.69 11.38
CA LYS A 194 21.26 -2.86 11.90
C LYS A 194 19.94 -3.61 12.04
N ILE A 195 19.81 -4.80 11.46
CA ILE A 195 18.58 -5.59 11.48
C ILE A 195 18.72 -6.68 12.55
N GLU A 196 17.73 -6.78 13.41
CA GLU A 196 17.58 -7.86 14.38
C GLU A 196 16.27 -8.58 14.16
N ILE A 197 16.33 -9.90 13.99
CA ILE A 197 15.16 -10.71 13.67
C ILE A 197 14.65 -11.37 14.96
N LEU A 198 13.44 -11.00 15.35
CA LEU A 198 12.73 -11.54 16.50
C LEU A 198 11.82 -12.68 16.01
N TYR A 199 12.39 -13.90 15.96
CA TYR A 199 11.64 -15.07 15.56
C TYR A 199 10.60 -15.49 16.60
N GLU A 200 9.61 -16.29 16.19
CA GLU A 200 8.53 -16.83 17.03
C GLU A 200 7.79 -15.74 17.84
N THR A 201 7.80 -14.51 17.32
CA THR A 201 7.30 -13.33 18.03
C THR A 201 6.07 -12.78 17.34
N ASN A 202 5.04 -12.46 18.13
CA ASN A 202 3.81 -11.83 17.68
C ASN A 202 3.61 -10.48 18.38
N THR A 203 2.98 -9.54 17.70
CA THR A 203 2.55 -8.26 18.27
C THR A 203 1.19 -8.45 18.93
N LEU A 204 1.05 -7.98 20.17
CA LEU A 204 -0.20 -7.99 20.93
C LEU A 204 -0.92 -6.64 20.88
N GLY A 205 -0.19 -5.55 20.70
CA GLY A 205 -0.70 -4.19 20.67
C GLY A 205 0.43 -3.19 20.51
N LEU A 206 0.06 -1.93 20.37
CA LEU A 206 0.97 -0.78 20.29
C LEU A 206 0.65 0.20 21.41
N TYR A 207 1.63 0.98 21.85
CA TYR A 207 1.44 2.02 22.85
C TYR A 207 2.16 3.32 22.49
N GLY A 208 1.70 4.42 23.09
CA GLY A 208 2.24 5.76 22.97
C GLY A 208 1.17 6.82 23.18
N GLU A 209 1.58 8.07 23.44
CA GLU A 209 0.67 9.19 23.63
C GLU A 209 0.38 9.94 22.33
N ASN A 210 1.43 10.42 21.65
CA ASN A 210 1.32 11.26 20.45
C ASN A 210 1.76 10.52 19.17
N GLY A 211 1.76 9.20 19.21
CA GLY A 211 2.22 8.30 18.15
C GLY A 211 2.72 7.00 18.75
N VAL A 212 3.30 6.14 17.92
CA VAL A 212 3.89 4.89 18.39
C VAL A 212 5.17 5.19 19.17
N GLU A 213 5.24 4.69 20.42
CA GLU A 213 6.43 4.71 21.30
C GLU A 213 6.92 3.30 21.61
N GLY A 214 6.12 2.28 21.25
CA GLY A 214 6.50 0.90 21.40
C GLY A 214 5.42 -0.10 21.02
N ALA A 215 5.81 -1.38 21.09
CA ALA A 215 4.94 -2.52 20.82
C ALA A 215 4.98 -3.51 21.99
N HIS A 216 3.80 -4.03 22.36
CA HIS A 216 3.66 -5.16 23.25
C HIS A 216 3.83 -6.45 22.45
N LEU A 217 4.84 -7.24 22.80
CA LEU A 217 5.21 -8.44 22.09
C LEU A 217 5.03 -9.71 22.94
N VAL A 218 4.82 -10.83 22.27
CA VAL A 218 4.85 -12.14 22.88
C VAL A 218 5.70 -13.08 22.03
N CYS A 219 6.74 -13.64 22.64
CA CYS A 219 7.56 -14.70 22.05
C CYS A 219 7.00 -16.06 22.46
N ARG A 220 6.97 -17.02 21.53
CA ARG A 220 6.51 -18.42 21.71
C ARG A 220 5.12 -18.51 22.32
N LYS A 221 4.19 -17.77 21.73
CA LYS A 221 2.80 -17.65 22.19
C LYS A 221 2.12 -19.04 22.27
N GLY A 222 1.61 -19.36 23.47
CA GLY A 222 0.91 -20.61 23.75
C GLY A 222 1.84 -21.78 24.12
N GLU A 223 3.15 -21.56 24.24
CA GLU A 223 4.12 -22.56 24.68
C GLU A 223 4.47 -22.40 26.16
N ALA A 224 5.10 -23.42 26.75
CA ALA A 224 5.44 -23.45 28.17
C ALA A 224 6.39 -22.32 28.61
N ASP A 225 7.18 -21.80 27.68
CA ASP A 225 8.15 -20.73 27.88
C ASP A 225 7.72 -19.41 27.19
N GLU A 226 6.40 -19.20 27.05
CA GLU A 226 5.85 -17.94 26.57
C GLU A 226 6.41 -16.76 27.38
N LYS A 227 6.93 -15.76 26.65
CA LYS A 227 7.46 -14.53 27.25
C LYS A 227 6.83 -13.30 26.64
N LYS A 228 6.22 -12.45 27.45
CA LYS A 228 5.71 -11.12 27.06
C LYS A 228 6.71 -10.04 27.44
N TYR A 229 6.89 -9.06 26.57
CA TYR A 229 7.77 -7.92 26.82
C TYR A 229 7.38 -6.73 25.94
N ASP A 230 7.84 -5.56 26.34
CA ASP A 230 7.66 -4.34 25.58
C ASP A 230 8.94 -4.04 24.78
N LEU A 231 8.74 -3.63 23.53
CA LEU A 231 9.81 -3.21 22.64
C LEU A 231 9.63 -1.72 22.32
N PRO A 232 10.51 -0.84 22.84
CA PRO A 232 10.49 0.58 22.46
C PRO A 232 10.85 0.77 20.99
N ILE A 233 9.99 1.42 20.23
CA ILE A 233 10.17 1.75 18.81
C ILE A 233 9.48 3.08 18.49
N ASP A 234 9.97 3.78 17.50
CA ASP A 234 9.39 5.03 17.00
C ASP A 234 8.43 4.81 15.82
N GLY A 235 8.50 3.63 15.19
CA GLY A 235 7.68 3.30 14.01
C GLY A 235 7.47 1.81 13.85
N PHE A 236 6.28 1.46 13.32
CA PHE A 236 5.82 0.09 13.15
C PHE A 236 5.33 -0.12 11.72
N PHE A 237 6.05 -0.91 10.94
CA PHE A 237 5.80 -1.14 9.52
C PHE A 237 5.20 -2.52 9.28
N LEU A 238 4.19 -2.59 8.42
CA LEU A 238 3.42 -3.80 8.14
C LEU A 238 3.87 -4.44 6.82
N GLY A 239 4.95 -5.21 6.86
CA GLY A 239 5.49 -6.00 5.74
C GLY A 239 4.79 -7.34 5.53
N ILE A 240 3.46 -7.43 5.73
CA ILE A 240 2.68 -8.68 5.66
C ILE A 240 1.95 -8.89 4.34
N GLY A 241 2.20 -8.02 3.37
CA GLY A 241 1.68 -8.08 2.00
C GLY A 241 0.42 -7.21 1.81
N GLN A 242 -0.13 -7.35 0.63
CA GLN A 242 -1.29 -6.63 0.12
C GLN A 242 -2.40 -7.59 -0.28
#